data_1a339485e998da55de08ca8055a9a9f1
#
_entry.id   1a339485e998da55de08ca8055a9a9f1
#
_cell.length_a   1.000
_cell.length_b   1.000
_cell.length_c   1.000
_cell.angle_alpha   90.00
_cell.angle_beta   90.00
_cell.angle_gamma   90.00
#
_symmetry.space_group_name_H-M   'P 1'
#
loop_
_entity.id
_entity.type
_entity.pdbx_description
1 polymer ?
#
loop_
_entity_poly.entity_id
_entity_poly.type
_entity_poly.pdbx_seq_one_letter_code
_entity_poly.pdbx_strand_id
1 'polypeptide(L)'
;MSETNSFFKRSIKSIFSIFLTQTKVSKIVRLAENFVLIEMAGTKLKEAKWIPGCKVQVDVGNLTYRTYTPISVDKEEGKLSFLCYNRKEGPASTWIHSLKVGDPCEVFGPRESLDFSNLEGDAILFGDETSFGIAKVLQNNVKKKSYTFLELNSAEVGKEVLGHLGLTDHRMMERSLDGSHLQTWQRNV
;
A
#
# COMPACT_ATOMS: atom_id res chain seq x y z
N MET A 1 21.69 -4.82 30.13
CA MET A 1 21.02 -3.82 29.24
C MET A 1 19.94 -4.39 28.32
N SER A 2 19.72 -5.71 28.20
CA SER A 2 18.75 -6.32 27.30
C SER A 2 17.31 -6.47 27.82
N GLU A 3 17.15 -6.67 29.13
CA GLU A 3 15.84 -6.96 29.75
C GLU A 3 14.94 -5.71 29.88
N THR A 4 15.49 -4.56 30.21
CA THR A 4 14.75 -3.30 30.35
C THR A 4 14.14 -2.86 29.01
N ASN A 5 14.84 -3.11 27.90
CA ASN A 5 14.36 -2.80 26.55
C ASN A 5 13.23 -3.73 26.11
N SER A 6 13.22 -4.97 26.57
CA SER A 6 12.16 -5.95 26.31
C SER A 6 10.88 -5.63 27.10
N PHE A 7 11.02 -5.20 28.34
CA PHE A 7 9.88 -4.82 29.19
C PHE A 7 9.19 -3.54 28.69
N PHE A 8 9.97 -2.54 28.30
CA PHE A 8 9.46 -1.28 27.72
C PHE A 8 8.72 -1.51 26.39
N LYS A 9 9.25 -2.37 25.53
CA LYS A 9 8.60 -2.78 24.28
C LYS A 9 7.30 -3.53 24.51
N ARG A 10 7.22 -4.40 25.53
CA ARG A 10 5.99 -5.11 25.91
C ARG A 10 4.91 -4.17 26.45
N SER A 11 5.28 -3.21 27.29
CA SER A 11 4.35 -2.23 27.86
C SER A 11 3.78 -1.29 26.79
N ILE A 12 4.61 -0.85 25.84
CA ILE A 12 4.15 -0.07 24.69
C ILE A 12 3.21 -0.92 23.82
N LYS A 13 3.54 -2.17 23.55
CA LYS A 13 2.68 -3.06 22.77
C LYS A 13 1.31 -3.27 23.41
N SER A 14 1.23 -3.32 24.75
CA SER A 14 -0.05 -3.49 25.46
C SER A 14 -0.96 -2.25 25.37
N ILE A 15 -0.41 -1.06 25.33
CA ILE A 15 -1.17 0.18 25.15
C ILE A 15 -1.63 0.33 23.69
N PHE A 16 -0.79 -0.02 22.74
CA PHE A 16 -1.14 0.02 21.32
C PHE A 16 -2.05 -1.13 20.88
N SER A 17 -2.07 -2.26 21.60
CA SER A 17 -2.89 -3.44 21.25
C SER A 17 -4.38 -3.16 21.25
N ILE A 18 -4.86 -2.14 21.96
CA ILE A 18 -6.25 -1.71 21.98
C ILE A 18 -6.66 -1.14 20.58
N PHE A 19 -5.71 -0.58 19.86
CA PHE A 19 -5.93 0.03 18.54
C PHE A 19 -5.53 -0.89 17.39
N LEU A 20 -4.94 -2.06 17.69
CA LEU A 20 -4.50 -3.03 16.68
C LEU A 20 -5.63 -4.01 16.37
N THR A 21 -5.88 -4.16 15.09
CA THR A 21 -6.81 -5.18 14.60
C THR A 21 -6.02 -6.44 14.25
N GLN A 22 -6.38 -7.53 14.93
CA GLN A 22 -5.83 -8.86 14.62
C GLN A 22 -6.44 -9.36 13.32
N THR A 23 -5.60 -9.70 12.38
CA THR A 23 -5.96 -10.22 11.07
C THR A 23 -5.15 -11.46 10.74
N LYS A 24 -5.54 -12.15 9.66
CA LYS A 24 -4.73 -13.21 9.05
C LYS A 24 -4.57 -12.93 7.58
N VAL A 25 -3.44 -13.30 7.03
CA VAL A 25 -3.22 -13.29 5.58
C VAL A 25 -4.18 -14.27 4.94
N SER A 26 -5.08 -13.81 4.08
CA SER A 26 -6.04 -14.65 3.37
C SER A 26 -5.59 -14.96 1.95
N LYS A 27 -4.81 -14.08 1.33
CA LYS A 27 -4.30 -14.26 -0.03
C LYS A 27 -2.99 -13.52 -0.25
N ILE A 28 -2.12 -14.11 -1.08
CA ILE A 28 -0.87 -13.50 -1.55
C ILE A 28 -0.80 -13.74 -3.05
N VAL A 29 -0.64 -12.67 -3.84
CA VAL A 29 -0.48 -12.74 -5.30
C VAL A 29 0.74 -11.94 -5.70
N ARG A 30 1.71 -12.58 -6.35
CA ARG A 30 2.84 -11.89 -6.97
C ARG A 30 2.38 -11.36 -8.33
N LEU A 31 2.35 -10.04 -8.47
CA LEU A 31 1.93 -9.38 -9.71
C LEU A 31 3.11 -9.21 -10.66
N ALA A 32 4.29 -8.96 -10.13
CA ALA A 32 5.54 -8.82 -10.84
C ALA A 32 6.71 -9.11 -9.87
N GLU A 33 7.94 -9.07 -10.34
CA GLU A 33 9.14 -9.40 -9.54
C GLU A 33 9.14 -8.74 -8.14
N ASN A 34 8.83 -7.45 -8.09
CA ASN A 34 8.92 -6.65 -6.87
C ASN A 34 7.54 -6.20 -6.33
N PHE A 35 6.45 -6.73 -6.85
CA PHE A 35 5.11 -6.32 -6.46
C PHE A 35 4.27 -7.50 -5.98
N VAL A 36 3.77 -7.38 -4.76
CA VAL A 36 2.96 -8.41 -4.11
C VAL A 36 1.67 -7.79 -3.61
N LEU A 37 0.56 -8.33 -4.07
CA LEU A 37 -0.76 -8.02 -3.55
C LEU A 37 -1.03 -8.94 -2.36
N ILE A 38 -1.33 -8.34 -1.21
CA ILE A 38 -1.64 -9.05 0.03
C ILE A 38 -3.07 -8.74 0.41
N GLU A 39 -3.84 -9.79 0.71
CA GLU A 39 -5.17 -9.68 1.29
C GLU A 39 -5.12 -10.18 2.73
N MET A 40 -5.73 -9.42 3.61
CA MET A 40 -5.90 -9.75 5.02
C MET A 40 -7.36 -9.84 5.40
N ALA A 41 -7.70 -10.76 6.28
CA ALA A 41 -9.04 -10.95 6.82
C ALA A 41 -9.06 -10.84 8.34
N GLY A 42 -10.09 -10.17 8.89
CA GLY A 42 -10.29 -10.05 10.33
C GLY A 42 -11.66 -9.47 10.65
N THR A 43 -12.32 -10.01 11.67
CA THR A 43 -13.71 -9.62 12.04
C THR A 43 -13.85 -8.15 12.36
N LYS A 44 -12.89 -7.55 13.06
CA LYS A 44 -12.90 -6.12 13.39
C LYS A 44 -12.79 -5.19 12.18
N LEU A 45 -12.35 -5.70 11.02
CA LEU A 45 -12.31 -4.92 9.77
C LEU A 45 -13.70 -4.58 9.26
N LYS A 46 -14.74 -5.36 9.63
CA LYS A 46 -16.14 -5.14 9.28
C LYS A 46 -16.68 -3.85 9.91
N GLU A 47 -16.25 -3.55 11.11
CA GLU A 47 -16.75 -2.45 11.94
C GLU A 47 -16.03 -1.12 11.65
N ALA A 48 -14.89 -1.18 10.97
CA ALA A 48 -14.06 -0.02 10.74
C ALA A 48 -14.68 0.96 9.73
N LYS A 49 -14.50 2.26 9.98
CA LYS A 49 -14.94 3.31 9.06
C LYS A 49 -13.93 3.48 7.92
N TRP A 50 -14.19 2.80 6.82
CA TRP A 50 -13.36 2.89 5.62
C TRP A 50 -13.80 4.05 4.73
N ILE A 51 -12.83 4.84 4.29
CA ILE A 51 -12.97 5.86 3.26
C ILE A 51 -11.92 5.65 2.17
N PRO A 52 -12.22 5.90 0.88
CA PRO A 52 -11.24 5.80 -0.20
C PRO A 52 -10.08 6.76 0.04
N GLY A 53 -8.85 6.26 0.02
CA GLY A 53 -7.64 7.06 0.29
C GLY A 53 -7.17 7.02 1.75
N CYS A 54 -7.90 6.37 2.66
CA CYS A 54 -7.37 6.07 4.00
C CYS A 54 -6.13 5.17 3.92
N LYS A 55 -5.36 5.14 4.98
CA LYS A 55 -4.17 4.29 5.11
C LYS A 55 -4.28 3.33 6.28
N VAL A 56 -3.57 2.23 6.19
CA VAL A 56 -3.32 1.29 7.28
C VAL A 56 -1.84 1.18 7.56
N GLN A 57 -1.49 0.85 8.78
CA GLN A 57 -0.13 0.45 9.14
C GLN A 57 -0.13 -1.03 9.50
N VAL A 58 0.78 -1.78 8.92
CA VAL A 58 0.94 -3.22 9.12
C VAL A 58 2.22 -3.46 9.88
N ASP A 59 2.18 -4.27 10.94
CA ASP A 59 3.39 -4.75 11.63
C ASP A 59 4.11 -5.75 10.72
N VAL A 60 5.30 -5.37 10.27
CA VAL A 60 6.17 -6.21 9.44
C VAL A 60 7.26 -6.90 10.27
N GLY A 61 7.03 -7.02 11.56
CA GLY A 61 7.91 -7.67 12.51
C GLY A 61 8.75 -6.69 13.34
N ASN A 62 9.13 -7.14 14.55
CA ASN A 62 9.96 -6.37 15.48
C ASN A 62 9.43 -4.96 15.83
N LEU A 63 8.11 -4.79 15.90
CA LEU A 63 7.44 -3.49 16.10
C LEU A 63 7.78 -2.47 15.00
N THR A 64 8.05 -2.95 13.81
CA THR A 64 8.28 -2.12 12.63
C THR A 64 7.00 -2.05 11.82
N TYR A 65 6.47 -0.86 11.65
CA TYR A 65 5.24 -0.64 10.89
C TYR A 65 5.54 -0.09 9.50
N ARG A 66 4.74 -0.53 8.53
CA ARG A 66 4.72 0.02 7.17
C ARG A 66 3.33 0.49 6.81
N THR A 67 3.28 1.62 6.14
CA THR A 67 2.01 2.25 5.73
C THR A 67 1.65 1.80 4.33
N TYR A 68 0.39 1.37 4.17
CA TYR A 68 -0.17 0.99 2.88
C TYR A 68 -1.53 1.67 2.68
N THR A 69 -1.89 1.91 1.43
CA THR A 69 -3.23 2.32 1.04
C THR A 69 -4.01 1.07 0.64
N PRO A 70 -5.11 0.73 1.32
CA PRO A 70 -5.98 -0.36 0.89
C PRO A 70 -6.56 -0.06 -0.49
N ILE A 71 -6.36 -0.96 -1.45
CA ILE A 71 -6.89 -0.85 -2.81
C ILE A 71 -8.28 -1.45 -2.95
N SER A 72 -8.65 -2.35 -2.05
CA SER A 72 -9.99 -2.87 -1.90
C SER A 72 -10.30 -3.16 -0.43
N VAL A 73 -11.55 -2.96 -0.07
CA VAL A 73 -12.09 -3.27 1.26
C VAL A 73 -13.44 -3.93 1.07
N ASP A 74 -13.57 -5.14 1.59
CA ASP A 74 -14.84 -5.86 1.70
C ASP A 74 -15.28 -5.87 3.16
N LYS A 75 -16.28 -5.04 3.48
CA LYS A 75 -16.82 -4.91 4.83
C LYS A 75 -17.65 -6.11 5.26
N GLU A 76 -18.28 -6.80 4.32
CA GLU A 76 -19.13 -7.96 4.62
C GLU A 76 -18.27 -9.14 5.03
N GLU A 77 -17.21 -9.40 4.30
CA GLU A 77 -16.25 -10.44 4.60
C GLU A 77 -15.19 -10.04 5.64
N GLY A 78 -15.02 -8.73 5.89
CA GLY A 78 -13.96 -8.22 6.75
C GLY A 78 -12.57 -8.42 6.15
N LYS A 79 -12.42 -8.09 4.86
CA LYS A 79 -11.17 -8.23 4.12
C LYS A 79 -10.67 -6.88 3.63
N LEU A 80 -9.38 -6.75 3.55
CA LEU A 80 -8.71 -5.63 2.88
C LEU A 80 -7.55 -6.14 2.05
N SER A 81 -7.28 -5.51 0.91
CA SER A 81 -6.12 -5.79 0.08
C SER A 81 -5.29 -4.53 -0.13
N PHE A 82 -3.99 -4.68 -0.15
CA PHE A 82 -3.04 -3.61 -0.46
C PHE A 82 -1.87 -4.14 -1.27
N LEU A 83 -1.23 -3.25 -2.01
CA LEU A 83 -0.06 -3.57 -2.82
C LEU A 83 1.21 -3.26 -2.03
N CYS A 84 2.11 -4.21 -1.98
CA CYS A 84 3.46 -4.04 -1.47
C CYS A 84 4.46 -3.91 -2.61
N TYR A 85 5.27 -2.86 -2.57
CA TYR A 85 6.50 -2.80 -3.35
C TYR A 85 7.64 -3.36 -2.51
N ASN A 86 8.21 -4.46 -2.99
CA ASN A 86 9.29 -5.17 -2.32
C ASN A 86 10.64 -4.64 -2.82
N ARG A 87 11.26 -3.74 -2.08
CA ARG A 87 12.66 -3.36 -2.31
C ARG A 87 13.56 -4.57 -1.95
N LYS A 88 14.75 -4.63 -2.56
CA LYS A 88 15.67 -5.78 -2.37
C LYS A 88 16.01 -6.04 -0.90
N GLU A 89 16.02 -5.02 -0.05
CA GLU A 89 16.43 -5.11 1.35
C GLU A 89 15.48 -4.33 2.28
N GLY A 90 15.45 -4.74 3.55
CA GLY A 90 14.75 -4.07 4.62
C GLY A 90 13.67 -4.92 5.30
N PRO A 91 13.12 -4.47 6.44
CA PRO A 91 12.17 -5.25 7.25
C PRO A 91 10.92 -5.69 6.48
N ALA A 92 10.35 -4.81 5.66
CA ALA A 92 9.18 -5.17 4.84
C ALA A 92 9.51 -6.23 3.80
N SER A 93 10.70 -6.17 3.19
CA SER A 93 11.17 -7.16 2.23
C SER A 93 11.28 -8.54 2.87
N THR A 94 11.95 -8.62 4.01
CA THR A 94 12.08 -9.86 4.79
C THR A 94 10.72 -10.42 5.16
N TRP A 95 9.81 -9.57 5.65
CA TRP A 95 8.46 -9.95 6.01
C TRP A 95 7.69 -10.51 4.81
N ILE A 96 7.65 -9.81 3.66
CA ILE A 96 6.95 -10.25 2.45
C ILE A 96 7.47 -11.61 1.96
N HIS A 97 8.79 -11.85 2.05
CA HIS A 97 9.38 -13.13 1.60
C HIS A 97 9.00 -14.30 2.52
N SER A 98 8.87 -14.05 3.82
CA SER A 98 8.51 -15.09 4.81
C SER A 98 7.00 -15.34 4.92
N LEU A 99 6.17 -14.42 4.43
CA LEU A 99 4.74 -14.40 4.63
C LEU A 99 4.03 -15.58 3.95
N LYS A 100 3.11 -16.21 4.68
CA LYS A 100 2.27 -17.32 4.19
C LYS A 100 0.80 -17.02 4.44
N VAL A 101 -0.06 -17.62 3.63
CA VAL A 101 -1.50 -17.63 3.88
C VAL A 101 -1.77 -18.31 5.23
N GLY A 102 -2.58 -17.66 6.06
CA GLY A 102 -2.87 -18.08 7.43
C GLY A 102 -2.03 -17.40 8.50
N ASP A 103 -0.92 -16.75 8.15
CA ASP A 103 -0.08 -16.05 9.12
C ASP A 103 -0.86 -14.93 9.82
N PRO A 104 -0.70 -14.79 11.14
CA PRO A 104 -1.29 -13.69 11.90
C PRO A 104 -0.58 -12.37 11.57
N CYS A 105 -1.35 -11.31 11.42
CA CYS A 105 -0.86 -9.97 11.18
C CYS A 105 -1.62 -8.95 12.02
N GLU A 106 -0.92 -7.92 12.47
CA GLU A 106 -1.51 -6.81 13.19
C GLU A 106 -1.64 -5.60 12.25
N VAL A 107 -2.85 -5.06 12.17
CA VAL A 107 -3.17 -3.88 11.35
C VAL A 107 -3.66 -2.76 12.25
N PHE A 108 -3.05 -1.59 12.13
CA PHE A 108 -3.48 -0.37 12.76
C PHE A 108 -4.18 0.54 11.74
N GLY A 109 -5.42 0.91 12.03
CA GLY A 109 -6.23 1.74 11.14
C GLY A 109 -7.61 1.13 10.88
N PRO A 110 -8.42 1.75 9.98
CA PRO A 110 -8.02 2.80 9.04
C PRO A 110 -7.67 4.12 9.72
N ARG A 111 -6.75 4.86 9.10
CA ARG A 111 -6.37 6.21 9.52
C ARG A 111 -6.63 7.18 8.36
N GLU A 112 -7.08 8.37 8.70
CA GLU A 112 -7.24 9.43 7.72
C GLU A 112 -5.90 9.78 7.07
N SER A 113 -5.92 9.98 5.76
CA SER A 113 -4.80 10.42 4.96
C SER A 113 -5.32 11.31 3.84
N LEU A 114 -5.87 10.70 2.80
CA LEU A 114 -6.60 11.36 1.74
C LEU A 114 -8.06 10.89 1.81
N ASP A 115 -8.97 11.71 1.32
CA ASP A 115 -10.38 11.36 1.16
C ASP A 115 -10.80 11.59 -0.29
N PHE A 116 -11.03 10.50 -1.00
CA PHE A 116 -11.47 10.54 -2.40
C PHE A 116 -12.99 10.37 -2.55
N SER A 117 -13.74 10.34 -1.45
CA SER A 117 -15.21 10.11 -1.49
C SER A 117 -15.95 11.17 -2.29
N ASN A 118 -15.45 12.40 -2.30
CA ASN A 118 -16.13 13.57 -2.88
C ASN A 118 -15.25 14.39 -3.83
N LEU A 119 -14.34 13.74 -4.57
CA LEU A 119 -13.57 14.41 -5.61
C LEU A 119 -14.45 14.78 -6.80
N GLU A 120 -14.73 16.06 -6.99
CA GLU A 120 -15.59 16.55 -8.09
C GLU A 120 -14.83 16.99 -9.33
N GLY A 121 -13.55 17.30 -9.21
CA GLY A 121 -12.67 17.73 -10.28
C GLY A 121 -11.89 16.60 -10.95
N ASP A 122 -11.09 16.97 -11.94
CA ASP A 122 -10.03 16.11 -12.44
C ASP A 122 -8.94 15.99 -11.38
N ALA A 123 -8.26 14.85 -11.34
CA ALA A 123 -7.22 14.57 -10.38
C ALA A 123 -5.92 14.20 -11.08
N ILE A 124 -4.80 14.69 -10.55
CA ILE A 124 -3.47 14.34 -11.03
C ILE A 124 -2.68 13.75 -9.87
N LEU A 125 -2.09 12.60 -10.10
CA LEU A 125 -1.20 11.92 -9.17
C LEU A 125 0.20 11.83 -9.78
N PHE A 126 1.19 12.31 -9.03
CA PHE A 126 2.61 12.05 -9.30
C PHE A 126 3.13 11.09 -8.25
N GLY A 127 3.88 10.07 -8.68
CA GLY A 127 4.38 9.08 -7.73
C GLY A 127 5.46 8.17 -8.29
N ASP A 128 5.78 7.18 -7.50
CA ASP A 128 6.75 6.12 -7.78
C ASP A 128 6.12 4.73 -7.62
N GLU A 129 6.95 3.70 -7.51
CA GLU A 129 6.52 2.32 -7.29
C GLU A 129 5.60 2.14 -6.08
N THR A 130 5.72 2.99 -5.07
CA THR A 130 4.89 2.91 -3.85
C THR A 130 3.51 3.51 -4.05
N SER A 131 3.29 4.20 -5.17
CA SER A 131 2.07 4.97 -5.45
C SER A 131 1.01 4.20 -6.25
N PHE A 132 1.29 2.99 -6.72
CA PHE A 132 0.31 2.20 -7.48
C PHE A 132 -0.98 1.93 -6.70
N GLY A 133 -0.89 1.69 -5.39
CA GLY A 133 -2.06 1.48 -4.54
C GLY A 133 -2.97 2.70 -4.51
N ILE A 134 -2.40 3.88 -4.25
CA ILE A 134 -3.17 5.12 -4.20
C ILE A 134 -3.71 5.52 -5.58
N ALA A 135 -2.95 5.25 -6.66
CA ALA A 135 -3.38 5.47 -8.04
C ALA A 135 -4.66 4.66 -8.34
N LYS A 136 -4.68 3.38 -7.94
CA LYS A 136 -5.84 2.52 -8.12
C LYS A 136 -7.06 3.02 -7.36
N VAL A 137 -6.89 3.45 -6.11
CA VAL A 137 -7.99 4.01 -5.32
C VAL A 137 -8.49 5.30 -5.94
N LEU A 138 -7.59 6.19 -6.37
CA LEU A 138 -7.95 7.44 -7.03
C LEU A 138 -8.77 7.18 -8.29
N GLN A 139 -8.29 6.33 -9.20
CA GLN A 139 -9.00 6.00 -10.44
C GLN A 139 -10.41 5.47 -10.17
N ASN A 140 -10.58 4.62 -9.16
CA ASN A 140 -11.88 4.01 -8.84
C ASN A 140 -12.89 4.98 -8.20
N ASN A 141 -12.44 6.12 -7.66
CA ASN A 141 -13.29 7.01 -6.87
C ASN A 141 -13.42 8.42 -7.44
N VAL A 142 -12.59 8.83 -8.39
CA VAL A 142 -12.74 10.12 -9.05
C VAL A 142 -13.93 10.10 -10.00
N LYS A 143 -14.79 11.13 -9.92
CA LYS A 143 -15.99 11.24 -10.77
C LYS A 143 -15.70 11.69 -12.20
N LYS A 144 -14.59 12.37 -12.42
CA LYS A 144 -14.14 12.85 -13.71
C LYS A 144 -12.91 12.06 -14.17
N LYS A 145 -11.84 12.73 -14.55
CA LYS A 145 -10.62 12.08 -15.03
C LYS A 145 -9.55 12.03 -13.94
N SER A 146 -8.83 10.93 -13.89
CA SER A 146 -7.60 10.83 -13.12
C SER A 146 -6.42 10.56 -14.03
N TYR A 147 -5.37 11.32 -13.88
CA TYR A 147 -4.12 11.14 -14.61
C TYR A 147 -3.04 10.72 -13.62
N THR A 148 -2.37 9.62 -13.90
CA THR A 148 -1.30 9.10 -13.07
C THR A 148 0.03 9.20 -13.79
N PHE A 149 1.01 9.85 -13.16
CA PHE A 149 2.37 10.00 -13.67
C PHE A 149 3.32 9.27 -12.72
N LEU A 150 4.04 8.28 -13.23
CA LEU A 150 4.90 7.41 -12.43
C LEU A 150 6.34 7.46 -12.90
N GLU A 151 7.24 7.72 -11.96
CA GLU A 151 8.67 7.63 -12.13
C GLU A 151 9.17 6.31 -11.53
N LEU A 152 9.60 5.39 -12.35
CA LEU A 152 9.87 4.00 -11.98
C LEU A 152 11.32 3.59 -12.23
N ASN A 153 11.81 2.59 -11.51
CA ASN A 153 13.10 1.96 -11.79
C ASN A 153 13.05 1.06 -13.03
N SER A 154 11.88 0.51 -13.36
CA SER A 154 11.64 -0.27 -14.55
C SER A 154 10.25 0.02 -15.10
N ALA A 155 10.19 0.57 -16.29
CA ALA A 155 8.94 0.84 -16.97
C ALA A 155 8.23 -0.47 -17.40
N GLU A 156 8.99 -1.52 -17.70
CA GLU A 156 8.45 -2.85 -18.08
C GLU A 156 7.69 -3.48 -16.92
N VAL A 157 8.32 -3.55 -15.74
CA VAL A 157 7.69 -4.06 -14.50
C VAL A 157 6.46 -3.19 -14.13
N GLY A 158 6.59 -1.87 -14.26
CA GLY A 158 5.47 -0.96 -14.03
C GLY A 158 4.28 -1.25 -14.93
N LYS A 159 4.51 -1.50 -16.22
CA LYS A 159 3.46 -1.83 -17.19
C LYS A 159 2.72 -3.13 -16.86
N GLU A 160 3.46 -4.15 -16.38
CA GLU A 160 2.87 -5.39 -15.90
C GLU A 160 1.92 -5.16 -14.72
N VAL A 161 2.38 -4.40 -13.72
CA VAL A 161 1.57 -4.08 -12.52
C VAL A 161 0.34 -3.26 -12.88
N LEU A 162 0.48 -2.27 -13.77
CA LEU A 162 -0.65 -1.46 -14.26
C LEU A 162 -1.71 -2.32 -14.95
N GLY A 163 -1.27 -3.28 -15.76
CA GLY A 163 -2.16 -4.26 -16.41
C GLY A 163 -2.94 -5.08 -15.39
N HIS A 164 -2.26 -5.63 -14.38
CA HIS A 164 -2.91 -6.40 -13.31
C HIS A 164 -3.90 -5.57 -12.48
N LEU A 165 -3.60 -4.30 -12.25
CA LEU A 165 -4.47 -3.39 -11.50
C LEU A 165 -5.59 -2.79 -12.37
N GLY A 166 -5.52 -2.94 -13.69
CA GLY A 166 -6.46 -2.28 -14.63
C GLY A 166 -6.39 -0.76 -14.52
N LEU A 167 -5.18 -0.21 -14.37
CA LEU A 167 -4.96 1.23 -14.35
C LEU A 167 -4.91 1.77 -15.77
N THR A 168 -5.72 2.80 -16.05
CA THR A 168 -5.78 3.55 -17.31
C THR A 168 -5.26 4.98 -17.09
N ASP A 169 -5.18 5.76 -18.17
CA ASP A 169 -4.82 7.19 -18.11
C ASP A 169 -3.54 7.47 -17.29
N HIS A 170 -2.51 6.70 -17.59
CA HIS A 170 -1.22 6.80 -16.93
C HIS A 170 -0.10 7.14 -17.92
N ARG A 171 0.93 7.82 -17.40
CA ARG A 171 2.22 7.97 -18.06
C ARG A 171 3.30 7.47 -17.14
N MET A 172 4.24 6.73 -17.69
CA MET A 172 5.38 6.19 -16.94
C MET A 172 6.68 6.69 -17.55
N MET A 173 7.65 6.89 -16.70
CA MET A 173 9.00 7.22 -17.09
C MET A 173 9.98 6.40 -16.26
N GLU A 174 10.95 5.84 -16.91
CA GLU A 174 12.04 5.16 -16.23
C GLU A 174 13.02 6.17 -15.68
N ARG A 175 13.39 5.99 -14.42
CA ARG A 175 14.28 6.88 -13.68
C ARG A 175 15.69 6.75 -14.22
N SER A 176 16.30 7.87 -14.64
CA SER A 176 17.71 7.96 -14.94
C SER A 176 18.50 8.47 -13.73
N LEU A 177 19.70 7.95 -13.52
CA LEU A 177 20.55 8.33 -12.37
C LEU A 177 20.93 9.81 -12.35
N ASP A 178 21.04 10.41 -13.52
CA ASP A 178 21.41 11.82 -13.71
C ASP A 178 20.21 12.79 -13.71
N GLY A 179 18.99 12.26 -13.55
CA GLY A 179 17.76 13.07 -13.59
C GLY A 179 17.32 13.55 -14.97
N SER A 180 18.01 13.13 -16.04
CA SER A 180 17.70 13.57 -17.43
C SER A 180 16.28 13.22 -17.89
N HIS A 181 15.69 12.18 -17.33
CA HIS A 181 14.30 11.78 -17.58
C HIS A 181 13.30 12.90 -17.23
N LEU A 182 13.60 13.74 -16.24
CA LEU A 182 12.72 14.86 -15.85
C LEU A 182 12.58 15.91 -16.93
N GLN A 183 13.60 16.12 -17.77
CA GLN A 183 13.53 17.05 -18.89
C GLN A 183 12.53 16.58 -19.99
N THR A 184 12.33 15.27 -20.09
CA THR A 184 11.40 14.68 -21.04
C THR A 184 9.95 14.91 -20.61
N TRP A 185 9.66 15.00 -19.32
CA TRP A 185 8.34 15.38 -18.79
C TRP A 185 7.92 16.79 -19.22
N GLN A 186 8.84 17.74 -19.19
CA GLN A 186 8.57 19.14 -19.55
C GLN A 186 8.17 19.32 -21.02
N ARG A 187 8.57 18.40 -21.90
CA ARG A 187 8.31 18.49 -23.34
C ARG A 187 7.01 17.79 -23.79
N ASN A 188 6.39 17.00 -22.93
CA ASN A 188 5.26 16.13 -23.27
C ASN A 188 3.98 16.39 -22.44
N VAL A 189 3.95 17.50 -21.69
CA VAL A 189 2.76 17.99 -20.95
C VAL A 189 2.09 19.17 -21.74
#